data_dfbef0bc360e9254d94e3d7951e6b1e9
#
_entry.id   dfbef0bc360e9254d94e3d7951e6b1e9
#
_cell.length_a   1.000
_cell.length_b   1.000
_cell.length_c   1.000
_cell.angle_alpha   90.00
_cell.angle_beta   90.00
_cell.angle_gamma   90.00
#
_symmetry.space_group_name_H-M   'P 1'
#
loop_
_entity.id
_entity.type
_entity.pdbx_description
1 polymer ?
#
loop_
_entity_poly.entity_id
_entity_poly.type
_entity_poly.pdbx_seq_one_letter_code
_entity_poly.pdbx_strand_id
1 'polypeptide(L)'
;MSAWSQLPLFEPPADDWTFSGAQTHSLTHCYHDYPAQMIPQIAAKLIARFAPRPARLLDPYCGTGTSLVEGLIRGHEVHGTDLNPLARLISRAKLTPLPLAALDTACDDLEAWLRAPIGQPQKLPRGINLTFWFQPAVIERLAHIRAWLDQLSDDGLRAFFAVAFSETVRECSNARTDEFKLYRLPQKRLAQHTPDVFGTLRAKLRRNRAGLCEFLAAYASAPRQSRAYLHAFDSVKGIPASSIAPESVQIVITSPPYGDSHTTVAYGQFSRLSAEWLDLPDAARTDRALMGGVPLKDLPSFNVPALDSALQTIYAQCPKRALQVAAFYADLRASIANVAQVVARGGIACYVIGNRKVCGVLLPTDRAVQHFFETVNFEHVVTYQRAIPNKRMPQRNSPSNRVGVTDETMTREAILVMRKR
;
A
#
# COMPACT_ATOMS: atom_id res chain seq x y z
N MET A 1 -51.82 -34.79 16.43
CA MET A 1 -50.63 -34.92 15.55
C MET A 1 -50.26 -33.53 15.05
N SER A 2 -49.26 -32.95 15.62
CA SER A 2 -48.85 -31.56 15.42
C SER A 2 -48.03 -31.41 14.13
N ALA A 3 -48.51 -30.58 13.24
CA ALA A 3 -47.78 -30.14 12.05
C ALA A 3 -46.79 -29.05 12.46
N TRP A 4 -45.55 -29.43 12.70
CA TRP A 4 -44.39 -28.52 12.68
C TRP A 4 -43.81 -28.62 11.30
N SER A 5 -44.38 -27.87 10.34
CA SER A 5 -43.81 -27.66 9.03
C SER A 5 -42.62 -26.70 9.12
N GLN A 6 -41.53 -27.15 8.60
CA GLN A 6 -40.26 -26.56 8.29
C GLN A 6 -40.33 -25.02 8.06
N LEU A 7 -39.73 -24.26 8.98
CA LEU A 7 -39.33 -22.89 8.71
C LEU A 7 -38.15 -22.97 7.71
N PRO A 8 -38.13 -22.17 6.65
CA PRO A 8 -37.01 -22.12 5.76
C PRO A 8 -35.79 -21.69 6.59
N LEU A 9 -34.72 -22.48 6.54
CA LEU A 9 -33.41 -22.10 7.03
C LEU A 9 -33.05 -20.78 6.35
N PHE A 10 -33.10 -19.69 7.08
CA PHE A 10 -32.52 -18.43 6.69
C PHE A 10 -31.02 -18.68 6.58
N GLU A 11 -30.52 -18.95 5.36
CA GLU A 11 -29.12 -18.74 5.09
C GLU A 11 -28.83 -17.25 5.36
N PRO A 12 -27.91 -16.92 6.26
CA PRO A 12 -27.54 -15.52 6.45
C PRO A 12 -27.09 -14.98 5.09
N PRO A 13 -27.49 -13.76 4.70
CA PRO A 13 -27.10 -13.17 3.42
C PRO A 13 -25.59 -13.31 3.28
N ALA A 14 -25.15 -13.82 2.13
CA ALA A 14 -23.73 -14.05 1.83
C ALA A 14 -22.94 -12.82 2.25
N ASP A 15 -21.94 -13.03 3.11
CA ASP A 15 -21.18 -11.97 3.79
C ASP A 15 -20.49 -11.11 2.70
N ASP A 16 -21.12 -9.98 2.31
CA ASP A 16 -20.63 -9.13 1.23
C ASP A 16 -19.31 -8.44 1.63
N TRP A 17 -18.26 -8.76 0.93
CA TRP A 17 -16.93 -8.16 1.05
C TRP A 17 -16.60 -7.23 -0.12
N THR A 18 -17.54 -7.01 -1.03
CA THR A 18 -17.34 -6.22 -2.24
C THR A 18 -17.35 -4.73 -1.95
N PHE A 19 -18.19 -4.27 -1.04
CA PHE A 19 -18.34 -2.86 -0.65
C PHE A 19 -18.54 -1.93 -1.86
N SER A 20 -19.41 -2.31 -2.79
CA SER A 20 -19.72 -1.51 -3.96
C SER A 20 -20.26 -0.14 -3.56
N GLY A 21 -19.70 0.94 -4.13
CA GLY A 21 -20.11 2.32 -3.83
C GLY A 21 -19.65 2.87 -2.47
N ALA A 22 -18.88 2.12 -1.69
CA ALA A 22 -18.38 2.61 -0.40
C ALA A 22 -17.41 3.79 -0.56
N GLN A 23 -17.46 4.73 0.39
CA GLN A 23 -16.53 5.86 0.47
C GLN A 23 -15.17 5.38 0.95
N THR A 24 -14.19 5.35 0.05
CA THR A 24 -12.83 4.84 0.34
C THR A 24 -11.82 5.92 0.68
N HIS A 25 -12.19 7.20 0.57
CA HIS A 25 -11.34 8.37 0.77
C HIS A 25 -11.76 9.24 1.97
N SER A 26 -12.51 8.70 2.93
CA SER A 26 -12.83 9.36 4.21
C SER A 26 -11.61 9.35 5.13
N LEU A 27 -11.65 10.16 6.18
CA LEU A 27 -10.56 10.29 7.14
C LEU A 27 -9.24 10.64 6.43
N THR A 28 -8.12 10.23 7.00
CA THR A 28 -6.80 10.41 6.40
C THR A 28 -6.53 9.50 5.20
N HIS A 29 -7.49 8.61 4.83
CA HIS A 29 -7.34 7.79 3.62
C HIS A 29 -7.31 8.61 2.33
N CYS A 30 -7.83 9.84 2.36
CA CYS A 30 -7.78 10.79 1.24
C CYS A 30 -6.38 11.38 0.95
N TYR A 31 -5.38 11.20 1.82
CA TYR A 31 -4.12 11.95 1.79
C TYR A 31 -3.29 11.74 0.53
N HIS A 32 -3.39 10.60 -0.13
CA HIS A 32 -2.55 10.32 -1.29
C HIS A 32 -3.14 9.23 -2.18
N ASP A 33 -3.08 9.45 -3.50
CA ASP A 33 -3.48 8.50 -4.55
C ASP A 33 -2.39 7.43 -4.81
N TYR A 34 -1.95 6.76 -3.75
CA TYR A 34 -0.96 5.68 -3.85
C TYR A 34 -1.60 4.43 -4.46
N PRO A 35 -0.88 3.67 -5.34
CA PRO A 35 -1.48 2.54 -6.04
C PRO A 35 -1.78 1.33 -5.14
N ALA A 36 -2.76 0.53 -5.55
CA ALA A 36 -3.11 -0.77 -4.96
C ALA A 36 -3.37 -0.74 -3.45
N GLN A 37 -4.02 0.32 -2.96
CA GLN A 37 -4.42 0.39 -1.56
C GLN A 37 -5.59 -0.57 -1.27
N MET A 38 -5.52 -1.27 -0.13
CA MET A 38 -6.68 -1.97 0.42
C MET A 38 -7.77 -0.95 0.79
N ILE A 39 -9.03 -1.27 0.51
CA ILE A 39 -10.13 -0.37 0.91
C ILE A 39 -10.34 -0.42 2.43
N PRO A 40 -10.61 0.72 3.09
CA PRO A 40 -10.73 0.81 4.55
C PRO A 40 -11.79 -0.14 5.14
N GLN A 41 -12.89 -0.33 4.44
CA GLN A 41 -14.00 -1.18 4.86
C GLN A 41 -13.62 -2.64 5.08
N ILE A 42 -12.65 -3.16 4.31
CA ILE A 42 -12.14 -4.53 4.50
C ILE A 42 -11.41 -4.61 5.85
N ALA A 43 -10.46 -3.71 6.09
CA ALA A 43 -9.72 -3.68 7.36
C ALA A 43 -10.67 -3.48 8.54
N ALA A 44 -11.62 -2.53 8.45
CA ALA A 44 -12.62 -2.27 9.47
C ALA A 44 -13.44 -3.52 9.82
N LYS A 45 -13.95 -4.22 8.80
CA LYS A 45 -14.78 -5.43 8.98
C LYS A 45 -13.97 -6.60 9.56
N LEU A 46 -12.71 -6.77 9.13
CA LEU A 46 -11.81 -7.80 9.67
C LEU A 46 -11.47 -7.52 11.14
N ILE A 47 -11.15 -6.27 11.50
CA ILE A 47 -10.93 -5.86 12.89
C ILE A 47 -12.16 -6.14 13.74
N ALA A 48 -13.34 -5.70 13.31
CA ALA A 48 -14.58 -5.89 14.06
C ALA A 48 -14.91 -7.36 14.32
N ARG A 49 -14.56 -8.25 13.36
CA ARG A 49 -14.91 -9.68 13.41
C ARG A 49 -13.88 -10.54 14.15
N PHE A 50 -12.60 -10.22 14.04
CA PHE A 50 -11.54 -11.11 14.47
C PHE A 50 -10.58 -10.53 15.52
N ALA A 51 -10.54 -9.20 15.72
CA ALA A 51 -9.66 -8.60 16.70
C ALA A 51 -10.24 -8.72 18.12
N PRO A 52 -9.49 -9.25 19.11
CA PRO A 52 -9.86 -9.06 20.52
C PRO A 52 -9.77 -7.57 20.90
N ARG A 53 -10.40 -7.15 21.98
CA ARG A 53 -10.38 -5.74 22.42
C ARG A 53 -9.76 -5.63 23.81
N PRO A 54 -8.60 -4.96 23.96
CA PRO A 54 -7.74 -4.38 22.92
C PRO A 54 -6.88 -5.44 22.23
N ALA A 55 -6.30 -5.09 21.07
CA ALA A 55 -5.36 -5.94 20.34
C ALA A 55 -4.12 -5.15 19.94
N ARG A 56 -3.00 -5.85 19.75
CA ARG A 56 -1.87 -5.39 18.94
C ARG A 56 -2.07 -5.92 17.52
N LEU A 57 -2.22 -5.00 16.57
CA LEU A 57 -2.38 -5.26 15.15
C LEU A 57 -1.05 -5.10 14.43
N LEU A 58 -0.72 -6.02 13.53
CA LEU A 58 0.44 -5.92 12.65
C LEU A 58 -0.01 -5.90 11.18
N ASP A 59 0.57 -5.00 10.40
CA ASP A 59 0.56 -5.04 8.94
C ASP A 59 1.99 -5.07 8.40
N PRO A 60 2.50 -6.25 7.99
CA PRO A 60 3.88 -6.41 7.52
C PRO A 60 4.13 -5.87 6.10
N TYR A 61 3.11 -5.36 5.43
CA TYR A 61 3.17 -4.71 4.11
C TYR A 61 2.22 -3.52 4.08
N CYS A 62 2.37 -2.62 5.06
CA CYS A 62 1.34 -1.64 5.40
C CYS A 62 1.07 -0.60 4.31
N GLY A 63 1.92 -0.48 3.28
CA GLY A 63 1.75 0.51 2.24
C GLY A 63 1.53 1.89 2.83
N THR A 64 0.38 2.47 2.54
CA THR A 64 -0.03 3.78 3.08
C THR A 64 -0.83 3.69 4.38
N GLY A 65 -0.79 2.57 5.10
CA GLY A 65 -1.31 2.43 6.45
C GLY A 65 -2.82 2.32 6.60
N THR A 66 -3.54 1.78 5.62
CA THR A 66 -5.00 1.66 5.69
C THR A 66 -5.45 0.82 6.90
N SER A 67 -4.90 -0.38 7.09
CA SER A 67 -5.18 -1.26 8.23
C SER A 67 -4.81 -0.61 9.56
N LEU A 68 -3.73 0.19 9.57
CA LEU A 68 -3.24 0.87 10.76
C LEU A 68 -4.18 2.01 11.19
N VAL A 69 -4.66 2.83 10.24
CA VAL A 69 -5.65 3.90 10.53
C VAL A 69 -6.92 3.28 11.12
N GLU A 70 -7.44 2.22 10.47
CA GLU A 70 -8.66 1.53 10.92
C GLU A 70 -8.49 0.88 12.30
N GLY A 71 -7.31 0.34 12.60
CA GLY A 71 -6.98 -0.19 13.92
C GLY A 71 -6.88 0.91 14.98
N LEU A 72 -6.19 2.01 14.67
CA LEU A 72 -5.91 3.10 15.60
C LEU A 72 -7.20 3.79 16.07
N ILE A 73 -8.12 4.12 15.15
CA ILE A 73 -9.41 4.76 15.49
C ILE A 73 -10.37 3.82 16.22
N ARG A 74 -10.06 2.52 16.32
CA ARG A 74 -10.81 1.53 17.11
C ARG A 74 -10.14 1.19 18.45
N GLY A 75 -9.08 1.90 18.80
CA GLY A 75 -8.38 1.76 20.07
C GLY A 75 -7.40 0.59 20.14
N HIS A 76 -6.91 0.09 18.99
CA HIS A 76 -5.88 -0.93 18.92
C HIS A 76 -4.49 -0.31 18.83
N GLU A 77 -3.50 -0.95 19.43
CA GLU A 77 -2.08 -0.66 19.17
C GLU A 77 -1.73 -1.21 17.80
N VAL A 78 -1.15 -0.37 16.94
CA VAL A 78 -0.90 -0.76 15.55
C VAL A 78 0.57 -0.67 15.19
N HIS A 79 1.07 -1.71 14.53
CA HIS A 79 2.43 -1.83 14.02
C HIS A 79 2.39 -2.05 12.51
N GLY A 80 3.18 -1.28 11.77
CA GLY A 80 3.30 -1.44 10.32
C GLY A 80 4.75 -1.36 9.86
N THR A 81 5.07 -2.06 8.78
CA THR A 81 6.33 -1.89 8.06
C THR A 81 6.10 -1.89 6.56
N ASP A 82 6.91 -1.13 5.85
CA ASP A 82 6.96 -1.15 4.39
C ASP A 82 8.38 -0.76 3.94
N LEU A 83 8.86 -1.37 2.87
CA LEU A 83 10.19 -1.05 2.34
C LEU A 83 10.21 0.25 1.53
N ASN A 84 9.07 0.66 0.97
CA ASN A 84 8.97 1.92 0.23
C ASN A 84 8.95 3.11 1.19
N PRO A 85 9.96 3.98 1.17
CA PRO A 85 10.04 5.12 2.09
C PRO A 85 8.91 6.14 1.89
N LEU A 86 8.37 6.28 0.67
CA LEU A 86 7.21 7.14 0.42
C LEU A 86 5.95 6.56 1.07
N ALA A 87 5.75 5.24 0.99
CA ALA A 87 4.61 4.60 1.65
C ALA A 87 4.68 4.81 3.17
N ARG A 88 5.86 4.63 3.80
CA ARG A 88 6.05 4.92 5.23
C ARG A 88 5.79 6.40 5.58
N LEU A 89 6.22 7.34 4.73
CA LEU A 89 5.94 8.77 4.93
C LEU A 89 4.43 9.04 4.91
N ILE A 90 3.70 8.49 3.95
CA ILE A 90 2.25 8.61 3.85
C ILE A 90 1.57 7.98 5.07
N SER A 91 1.99 6.78 5.47
CA SER A 91 1.47 6.12 6.68
C SER A 91 1.70 6.97 7.93
N ARG A 92 2.90 7.55 8.10
CA ARG A 92 3.21 8.44 9.23
C ARG A 92 2.27 9.63 9.27
N ALA A 93 2.09 10.33 8.15
CA ALA A 93 1.20 11.47 8.08
C ALA A 93 -0.26 11.10 8.41
N LYS A 94 -0.74 9.96 7.91
CA LYS A 94 -2.10 9.48 8.16
C LYS A 94 -2.38 9.09 9.61
N LEU A 95 -1.36 8.62 10.32
CA LEU A 95 -1.47 8.11 11.68
C LEU A 95 -1.17 9.16 12.75
N THR A 96 -0.69 10.35 12.36
CA THR A 96 -0.31 11.40 13.30
C THR A 96 -1.50 12.32 13.61
N PRO A 97 -2.00 12.37 14.85
CA PRO A 97 -3.07 13.28 15.24
C PRO A 97 -2.52 14.70 15.47
N LEU A 98 -2.46 15.50 14.41
CA LEU A 98 -1.94 16.87 14.47
C LEU A 98 -2.97 17.83 15.08
N PRO A 99 -2.58 18.73 16.01
CA PRO A 99 -3.43 19.81 16.46
C PRO A 99 -3.79 20.76 15.31
N LEU A 100 -5.08 20.98 15.07
CA LEU A 100 -5.54 21.83 13.96
C LEU A 100 -5.00 23.27 14.03
N ALA A 101 -4.89 23.85 15.22
CA ALA A 101 -4.33 25.19 15.38
C ALA A 101 -2.87 25.27 14.89
N ALA A 102 -2.03 24.27 15.21
CA ALA A 102 -0.64 24.22 14.74
C ALA A 102 -0.58 24.04 13.21
N LEU A 103 -1.47 23.22 12.66
CA LEU A 103 -1.58 23.03 11.21
C LEU A 103 -2.02 24.32 10.51
N ASP A 104 -3.03 25.02 11.04
CA ASP A 104 -3.55 26.26 10.45
C ASP A 104 -2.47 27.36 10.46
N THR A 105 -1.72 27.52 11.56
CA THR A 105 -0.55 28.42 11.62
C THR A 105 0.49 28.08 10.54
N ALA A 106 0.84 26.80 10.40
CA ALA A 106 1.80 26.37 9.38
C ALA A 106 1.27 26.58 7.94
N CYS A 107 -0.05 26.48 7.73
CA CYS A 107 -0.67 26.82 6.44
C CYS A 107 -0.57 28.32 6.13
N ASP A 108 -0.78 29.18 7.12
CA ASP A 108 -0.66 30.63 6.96
C ASP A 108 0.79 31.04 6.67
N ASP A 109 1.76 30.45 7.36
CA ASP A 109 3.19 30.62 7.10
C ASP A 109 3.58 30.18 5.69
N LEU A 110 3.07 29.03 5.24
CA LEU A 110 3.27 28.57 3.87
C LEU A 110 2.67 29.54 2.85
N GLU A 111 1.46 30.05 3.09
CA GLU A 111 0.82 31.00 2.18
C GLU A 111 1.60 32.33 2.09
N ALA A 112 2.19 32.81 3.19
CA ALA A 112 3.09 33.96 3.19
C ALA A 112 4.36 33.65 2.37
N TRP A 113 4.95 32.48 2.55
CA TRP A 113 6.13 32.02 1.81
C TRP A 113 5.86 31.92 0.31
N LEU A 114 4.72 31.34 -0.11
CA LEU A 114 4.37 31.18 -1.54
C LEU A 114 4.11 32.52 -2.26
N ARG A 115 3.83 33.61 -1.53
CA ARG A 115 3.72 34.97 -2.08
C ARG A 115 5.07 35.69 -2.19
N ALA A 116 6.07 35.22 -1.47
CA ALA A 116 7.40 35.81 -1.51
C ALA A 116 8.09 35.54 -2.87
N PRO A 117 9.04 36.38 -3.28
CA PRO A 117 9.83 36.14 -4.49
C PRO A 117 10.55 34.79 -4.42
N ILE A 118 10.52 34.05 -5.52
CA ILE A 118 11.22 32.77 -5.62
C ILE A 118 12.73 33.04 -5.71
N GLY A 119 13.46 32.61 -4.70
CA GLY A 119 14.92 32.69 -4.67
C GLY A 119 15.60 31.61 -5.51
N GLN A 120 16.93 31.65 -5.59
CA GLN A 120 17.70 30.60 -6.25
C GLN A 120 17.46 29.25 -5.58
N PRO A 121 17.24 28.15 -6.35
CA PRO A 121 17.06 26.82 -5.80
C PRO A 121 18.29 26.37 -5.01
N GLN A 122 18.13 26.12 -3.71
CA GLN A 122 19.25 25.66 -2.87
C GLN A 122 19.46 24.16 -2.94
N LYS A 123 18.39 23.39 -3.16
CA LYS A 123 18.43 21.92 -3.14
C LYS A 123 17.57 21.35 -4.24
N LEU A 124 18.19 20.65 -5.17
CA LEU A 124 17.53 19.99 -6.29
C LEU A 124 17.81 18.48 -6.26
N PRO A 125 16.85 17.63 -6.71
CA PRO A 125 17.07 16.20 -6.89
C PRO A 125 18.26 15.89 -7.78
N ARG A 126 19.10 14.93 -7.39
CA ARG A 126 20.28 14.52 -8.15
C ARG A 126 20.13 13.16 -8.82
N GLY A 127 19.24 12.32 -8.34
CA GLY A 127 19.06 10.93 -8.80
C GLY A 127 18.16 10.77 -10.02
N ILE A 128 17.67 11.88 -10.62
CA ILE A 128 16.79 11.88 -11.79
C ILE A 128 17.25 12.93 -12.83
N ASN A 129 16.91 12.70 -14.09
CA ASN A 129 17.04 13.75 -15.11
C ASN A 129 15.94 14.79 -14.91
N LEU A 130 16.25 15.88 -14.21
CA LEU A 130 15.29 16.86 -13.73
C LEU A 130 14.56 17.56 -14.88
N THR A 131 15.30 18.02 -15.90
CA THR A 131 14.76 18.73 -17.08
C THR A 131 13.98 17.80 -18.03
N PHE A 132 14.21 16.50 -17.95
CA PHE A 132 13.39 15.52 -18.66
C PHE A 132 12.01 15.36 -18.00
N TRP A 133 11.98 15.32 -16.65
CA TRP A 133 10.76 15.05 -15.88
C TRP A 133 9.98 16.31 -15.50
N PHE A 134 10.56 17.49 -15.56
CA PHE A 134 9.90 18.72 -15.14
C PHE A 134 10.23 19.88 -16.07
N GLN A 135 9.30 20.80 -16.24
CA GLN A 135 9.54 22.07 -16.92
C GLN A 135 10.29 23.04 -15.99
N PRO A 136 11.09 24.00 -16.52
CA PRO A 136 11.87 24.92 -15.69
C PRO A 136 11.06 25.65 -14.63
N ALA A 137 9.92 26.24 -14.99
CA ALA A 137 9.05 26.93 -14.05
C ALA A 137 8.46 26.03 -12.95
N VAL A 138 8.27 24.73 -13.25
CA VAL A 138 7.82 23.75 -12.27
C VAL A 138 8.96 23.43 -11.29
N ILE A 139 10.19 23.29 -11.78
CA ILE A 139 11.38 23.05 -10.95
C ILE A 139 11.55 24.17 -9.94
N GLU A 140 11.49 25.43 -10.38
CA GLU A 140 11.64 26.59 -9.49
C GLU A 140 10.58 26.61 -8.38
N ARG A 141 9.31 26.40 -8.72
CA ARG A 141 8.20 26.38 -7.75
C ARG A 141 8.27 25.21 -6.79
N LEU A 142 8.61 24.00 -7.26
CA LEU A 142 8.80 22.86 -6.39
C LEU A 142 9.99 23.06 -5.45
N ALA A 143 11.10 23.62 -5.91
CA ALA A 143 12.25 23.94 -5.08
C ALA A 143 11.91 24.99 -4.02
N HIS A 144 11.08 25.98 -4.36
CA HIS A 144 10.60 26.99 -3.41
C HIS A 144 9.76 26.36 -2.28
N ILE A 145 8.82 25.47 -2.62
CA ILE A 145 8.06 24.70 -1.62
C ILE A 145 8.99 23.84 -0.77
N ARG A 146 9.96 23.16 -1.41
CA ARG A 146 10.89 22.29 -0.70
C ARG A 146 11.75 23.06 0.31
N ALA A 147 12.20 24.27 -0.03
CA ALA A 147 12.97 25.12 0.89
C ALA A 147 12.16 25.50 2.14
N TRP A 148 10.86 25.70 2.01
CA TRP A 148 9.97 25.90 3.15
C TRP A 148 9.79 24.62 3.99
N LEU A 149 9.58 23.48 3.34
CA LEU A 149 9.44 22.19 4.04
C LEU A 149 10.67 21.84 4.89
N ASP A 150 11.87 22.21 4.43
CA ASP A 150 13.11 21.94 5.15
C ASP A 150 13.26 22.80 6.43
N GLN A 151 12.48 23.88 6.59
CA GLN A 151 12.46 24.74 7.79
C GLN A 151 11.53 24.20 8.89
N LEU A 152 10.59 23.30 8.57
CA LEU A 152 9.68 22.73 9.56
C LEU A 152 10.46 21.85 10.55
N SER A 153 10.39 22.19 11.84
CA SER A 153 11.01 21.42 12.92
C SER A 153 10.13 20.28 13.44
N ASP A 154 8.80 20.45 13.40
CA ASP A 154 7.86 19.41 13.83
C ASP A 154 7.74 18.31 12.78
N ASP A 155 8.05 17.09 13.16
CA ASP A 155 8.05 15.92 12.25
C ASP A 155 6.66 15.55 11.73
N GLY A 156 5.61 15.80 12.53
CA GLY A 156 4.23 15.52 12.14
C GLY A 156 3.74 16.52 11.08
N LEU A 157 3.96 17.82 11.31
CA LEU A 157 3.69 18.86 10.33
C LEU A 157 4.50 18.62 9.05
N ARG A 158 5.80 18.36 9.20
CA ARG A 158 6.66 18.03 8.04
C ARG A 158 6.11 16.86 7.23
N ALA A 159 5.68 15.78 7.87
CA ALA A 159 5.10 14.63 7.18
C ALA A 159 3.79 14.99 6.47
N PHE A 160 2.90 15.75 7.09
CA PHE A 160 1.64 16.19 6.50
C PHE A 160 1.86 16.98 5.21
N PHE A 161 2.70 18.02 5.27
CA PHE A 161 3.01 18.85 4.09
C PHE A 161 3.82 18.10 3.03
N ALA A 162 4.76 17.25 3.43
CA ALA A 162 5.54 16.42 2.50
C ALA A 162 4.67 15.44 1.72
N VAL A 163 3.59 14.91 2.30
CA VAL A 163 2.63 14.05 1.59
C VAL A 163 1.88 14.84 0.52
N ALA A 164 1.37 16.03 0.82
CA ALA A 164 0.74 16.90 -0.16
C ALA A 164 1.73 17.33 -1.27
N PHE A 165 2.95 17.64 -0.90
CA PHE A 165 4.04 17.94 -1.83
C PHE A 165 4.37 16.77 -2.74
N SER A 166 4.42 15.54 -2.22
CA SER A 166 4.73 14.34 -3.01
C SER A 166 3.74 14.07 -4.14
N GLU A 167 2.44 14.29 -3.90
CA GLU A 167 1.43 14.24 -4.95
C GLU A 167 1.57 15.40 -5.95
N THR A 168 1.85 16.61 -5.44
CA THR A 168 2.08 17.80 -6.29
C THR A 168 3.26 17.57 -7.24
N VAL A 169 4.37 17.00 -6.74
CA VAL A 169 5.53 16.61 -7.57
C VAL A 169 5.11 15.69 -8.71
N ARG A 170 4.33 14.64 -8.42
CA ARG A 170 3.91 13.69 -9.44
C ARG A 170 2.94 14.31 -10.42
N GLU A 171 1.94 15.05 -9.96
CA GLU A 171 0.90 15.65 -10.79
C GLU A 171 1.43 16.77 -11.69
N CYS A 172 2.40 17.54 -11.21
CA CYS A 172 3.03 18.63 -11.97
C CYS A 172 4.23 18.17 -12.82
N SER A 173 4.60 16.89 -12.76
CA SER A 173 5.69 16.34 -13.57
C SER A 173 5.27 16.15 -15.04
N ASN A 174 6.24 15.94 -15.91
CA ASN A 174 6.03 15.53 -17.30
C ASN A 174 5.64 14.04 -17.42
N ALA A 175 5.33 13.35 -16.31
CA ALA A 175 4.91 11.96 -16.31
C ALA A 175 3.40 11.83 -16.57
N ARG A 176 2.97 10.69 -17.11
CA ARG A 176 1.55 10.34 -17.17
C ARG A 176 1.03 10.08 -15.76
N THR A 177 -0.13 10.61 -15.43
CA THR A 177 -0.78 10.48 -14.11
C THR A 177 -1.76 9.32 -14.05
N ASP A 178 -2.20 8.79 -15.19
CA ASP A 178 -3.15 7.70 -15.34
C ASP A 178 -2.50 6.30 -15.22
N GLU A 179 -1.16 6.23 -15.11
CA GLU A 179 -0.41 4.99 -15.02
C GLU A 179 0.45 4.91 -13.75
N PHE A 180 0.65 3.69 -13.24
CA PHE A 180 1.54 3.46 -12.08
C PHE A 180 3.02 3.47 -12.47
N LYS A 181 3.34 3.06 -13.68
CA LYS A 181 4.71 3.14 -14.24
C LYS A 181 5.05 4.56 -14.62
N LEU A 182 6.33 4.86 -14.61
CA LEU A 182 6.84 6.18 -14.91
C LEU A 182 7.06 6.33 -16.42
N TYR A 183 6.03 6.81 -17.12
CA TYR A 183 6.09 7.15 -18.54
C TYR A 183 5.97 8.65 -18.74
N ARG A 184 6.79 9.20 -19.65
CA ARG A 184 6.72 10.61 -20.03
C ARG A 184 5.50 10.89 -20.90
N LEU A 185 4.94 12.08 -20.76
CA LEU A 185 3.90 12.59 -21.67
C LEU A 185 4.42 12.68 -23.11
N PRO A 186 3.60 12.37 -24.11
CA PRO A 186 3.94 12.58 -25.52
C PRO A 186 4.25 14.06 -25.80
N GLN A 187 5.13 14.35 -26.78
CA GLN A 187 5.58 15.70 -27.12
C GLN A 187 4.44 16.70 -27.36
N LYS A 188 3.36 16.27 -28.02
CA LYS A 188 2.18 17.11 -28.24
C LYS A 188 1.49 17.55 -26.94
N ARG A 189 1.44 16.68 -25.93
CA ARG A 189 0.87 17.01 -24.61
C ARG A 189 1.82 17.85 -23.78
N LEU A 190 3.13 17.63 -23.89
CA LEU A 190 4.13 18.42 -23.18
C LEU A 190 4.09 19.90 -23.55
N ALA A 191 3.85 20.23 -24.81
CA ALA A 191 3.74 21.63 -25.29
C ALA A 191 2.56 22.39 -24.66
N GLN A 192 1.53 21.67 -24.19
CA GLN A 192 0.32 22.21 -23.55
C GLN A 192 0.29 22.01 -22.05
N HIS A 193 1.31 21.33 -21.49
CA HIS A 193 1.35 20.99 -20.07
C HIS A 193 1.90 22.17 -19.26
N THR A 194 1.01 22.95 -18.67
CA THR A 194 1.33 24.12 -17.84
C THR A 194 0.71 23.96 -16.45
N PRO A 195 1.23 23.05 -15.59
CA PRO A 195 0.60 22.76 -14.31
C PRO A 195 0.75 23.93 -13.33
N ASP A 196 -0.33 24.21 -12.60
CA ASP A 196 -0.31 25.14 -11.48
C ASP A 196 0.19 24.43 -10.22
N VAL A 197 1.49 24.56 -9.93
CA VAL A 197 2.14 23.89 -8.80
C VAL A 197 1.56 24.34 -7.45
N PHE A 198 1.38 25.66 -7.26
CA PHE A 198 0.89 26.18 -6.00
C PHE A 198 -0.60 25.90 -5.79
N GLY A 199 -1.42 26.03 -6.84
CA GLY A 199 -2.82 25.66 -6.78
C GLY A 199 -3.04 24.18 -6.52
N THR A 200 -2.24 23.31 -7.13
CA THR A 200 -2.26 21.86 -6.88
C THR A 200 -1.92 21.57 -5.42
N LEU A 201 -0.85 22.14 -4.87
CA LEU A 201 -0.49 21.97 -3.46
C LEU A 201 -1.62 22.41 -2.52
N ARG A 202 -2.18 23.60 -2.74
CA ARG A 202 -3.30 24.13 -1.94
C ARG A 202 -4.52 23.20 -1.97
N ALA A 203 -4.85 22.65 -3.12
CA ALA A 203 -5.96 21.72 -3.26
C ALA A 203 -5.73 20.44 -2.43
N LYS A 204 -4.49 19.89 -2.48
CA LYS A 204 -4.12 18.71 -1.68
C LYS A 204 -4.15 19.01 -0.18
N LEU A 205 -3.63 20.16 0.25
CA LEU A 205 -3.64 20.57 1.66
C LEU A 205 -5.07 20.74 2.19
N ARG A 206 -5.97 21.40 1.45
CA ARG A 206 -7.39 21.54 1.85
C ARG A 206 -8.07 20.17 2.01
N ARG A 207 -7.89 19.27 1.06
CA ARG A 207 -8.41 17.90 1.12
C ARG A 207 -7.87 17.17 2.36
N ASN A 208 -6.55 17.21 2.57
CA ASN A 208 -5.90 16.50 3.66
C ASN A 208 -6.31 17.08 5.03
N ARG A 209 -6.47 18.40 5.13
CA ARG A 209 -6.98 19.04 6.36
C ARG A 209 -8.41 18.58 6.70
N ALA A 210 -9.30 18.48 5.71
CA ALA A 210 -10.65 17.96 5.93
C ALA A 210 -10.60 16.51 6.46
N GLY A 211 -9.81 15.64 5.82
CA GLY A 211 -9.63 14.27 6.27
C GLY A 211 -8.99 14.16 7.67
N LEU A 212 -8.09 15.10 8.04
CA LEU A 212 -7.55 15.18 9.40
C LEU A 212 -8.63 15.50 10.42
N CYS A 213 -9.53 16.44 10.13
CA CYS A 213 -10.64 16.76 11.04
C CYS A 213 -11.52 15.53 11.32
N GLU A 214 -11.88 14.79 10.28
CA GLU A 214 -12.64 13.54 10.43
C GLU A 214 -11.86 12.49 11.25
N PHE A 215 -10.57 12.34 10.98
CA PHE A 215 -9.70 11.41 11.71
C PHE A 215 -9.58 11.78 13.19
N LEU A 216 -9.39 13.05 13.53
CA LEU A 216 -9.28 13.51 14.91
C LEU A 216 -10.57 13.23 15.68
N ALA A 217 -11.74 13.45 15.07
CA ALA A 217 -13.03 13.14 15.68
C ALA A 217 -13.18 11.63 15.95
N ALA A 218 -12.83 10.79 14.97
CA ALA A 218 -12.87 9.33 15.12
C ALA A 218 -11.85 8.83 16.16
N TYR A 219 -10.64 9.38 16.17
CA TYR A 219 -9.59 9.04 17.13
C TYR A 219 -9.94 9.43 18.56
N ALA A 220 -10.53 10.64 18.76
CA ALA A 220 -11.00 11.08 20.07
C ALA A 220 -12.14 10.23 20.61
N SER A 221 -12.98 9.67 19.71
CA SER A 221 -14.10 8.77 20.06
C SER A 221 -13.68 7.31 20.24
N ALA A 222 -12.39 6.98 20.04
CA ALA A 222 -11.90 5.62 20.22
C ALA A 222 -12.06 5.16 21.70
N PRO A 223 -12.38 3.87 21.96
CA PRO A 223 -12.56 3.35 23.32
C PRO A 223 -11.36 3.58 24.25
N ARG A 224 -10.18 3.72 23.66
CA ARG A 224 -8.93 4.14 24.29
C ARG A 224 -8.04 4.78 23.24
N GLN A 225 -7.24 5.74 23.63
CA GLN A 225 -6.17 6.26 22.77
C GLN A 225 -5.00 5.26 22.75
N SER A 226 -4.64 4.82 21.57
CA SER A 226 -3.57 3.85 21.34
C SER A 226 -2.47 4.47 20.48
N ARG A 227 -1.35 3.76 20.36
CA ARG A 227 -0.17 4.22 19.62
C ARG A 227 -0.02 3.49 18.30
N ALA A 228 0.57 4.19 17.34
CA ALA A 228 0.98 3.65 16.06
C ALA A 228 2.51 3.60 16.00
N TYR A 229 3.05 2.48 15.54
CA TYR A 229 4.47 2.23 15.38
C TYR A 229 4.77 1.88 13.91
N LEU A 230 5.58 2.72 13.26
CA LEU A 230 6.03 2.47 11.90
C LEU A 230 7.50 2.05 11.92
N HIS A 231 7.75 0.92 11.30
CA HIS A 231 9.06 0.30 11.21
C HIS A 231 9.60 0.36 9.77
N ALA A 232 10.89 0.07 9.63
CA ALA A 232 11.57 0.01 8.34
C ALA A 232 12.27 -1.34 8.10
N PHE A 233 11.97 -2.36 8.92
CA PHE A 233 12.55 -3.68 8.73
C PHE A 233 11.91 -4.40 7.53
N ASP A 234 12.67 -5.32 6.95
CA ASP A 234 12.24 -6.21 5.89
C ASP A 234 11.68 -7.50 6.51
N SER A 235 10.37 -7.70 6.43
CA SER A 235 9.70 -8.87 6.98
C SER A 235 10.17 -10.19 6.35
N VAL A 236 10.75 -10.16 5.16
CA VAL A 236 11.37 -11.34 4.51
C VAL A 236 12.65 -11.76 5.25
N LYS A 237 13.44 -10.78 5.71
CA LYS A 237 14.70 -11.04 6.41
C LYS A 237 14.52 -11.32 7.90
N GLY A 238 13.42 -10.85 8.48
CA GLY A 238 13.09 -11.06 9.88
C GLY A 238 12.36 -9.90 10.51
N ILE A 239 11.73 -10.15 11.65
CA ILE A 239 11.10 -9.13 12.49
C ILE A 239 11.93 -8.99 13.76
N PRO A 240 12.63 -7.86 13.97
CA PRO A 240 13.47 -7.70 15.17
C PRO A 240 12.63 -7.73 16.45
N ALA A 241 13.05 -8.54 17.43
CA ALA A 241 12.36 -8.65 18.72
C ALA A 241 12.32 -7.33 19.51
N SER A 242 13.27 -6.42 19.24
CA SER A 242 13.26 -5.05 19.76
C SER A 242 12.17 -4.16 19.17
N SER A 243 11.66 -4.51 17.98
CA SER A 243 10.56 -3.81 17.32
C SER A 243 9.21 -4.42 17.67
N ILE A 244 9.10 -5.75 17.61
CA ILE A 244 7.90 -6.52 17.93
C ILE A 244 8.34 -7.80 18.65
N ALA A 245 7.95 -7.93 19.92
CA ALA A 245 8.29 -9.11 20.70
C ALA A 245 7.64 -10.38 20.13
N PRO A 246 8.29 -11.54 20.23
CA PRO A 246 7.67 -12.82 19.89
C PRO A 246 6.33 -13.03 20.59
N GLU A 247 5.40 -13.68 19.91
CA GLU A 247 4.06 -14.04 20.42
C GLU A 247 3.26 -12.89 21.04
N SER A 248 3.46 -11.65 20.55
CA SER A 248 2.84 -10.46 21.11
C SER A 248 1.73 -9.84 20.24
N VAL A 249 1.54 -10.31 19.00
CA VAL A 249 0.56 -9.80 18.04
C VAL A 249 -0.69 -10.67 18.07
N GLN A 250 -1.85 -10.07 18.32
CA GLN A 250 -3.13 -10.78 18.33
C GLN A 250 -3.78 -10.88 16.96
N ILE A 251 -3.53 -9.90 16.09
CA ILE A 251 -4.10 -9.90 14.75
C ILE A 251 -3.15 -9.32 13.71
N VAL A 252 -3.05 -10.00 12.58
CA VAL A 252 -2.40 -9.48 11.36
C VAL A 252 -3.48 -9.20 10.34
N ILE A 253 -3.48 -7.98 9.77
CA ILE A 253 -4.38 -7.60 8.66
C ILE A 253 -3.52 -6.95 7.60
N THR A 254 -3.44 -7.60 6.44
CA THR A 254 -2.55 -7.14 5.39
C THR A 254 -3.02 -7.52 3.99
N SER A 255 -2.53 -6.80 3.00
CA SER A 255 -2.59 -7.15 1.59
C SER A 255 -1.17 -7.18 1.04
N PRO A 256 -0.50 -8.34 1.00
CA PRO A 256 0.84 -8.44 0.43
C PRO A 256 0.82 -8.05 -1.05
N PRO A 257 1.95 -7.71 -1.67
CA PRO A 257 2.02 -7.56 -3.12
C PRO A 257 1.47 -8.81 -3.83
N TYR A 258 0.70 -8.64 -4.91
CA TYR A 258 0.12 -9.78 -5.65
C TYR A 258 1.10 -10.39 -6.66
N GLY A 259 2.38 -10.08 -6.53
CA GLY A 259 3.48 -10.56 -7.33
C GLY A 259 4.67 -9.61 -7.34
N ASP A 260 5.68 -9.92 -8.13
CA ASP A 260 6.87 -9.08 -8.26
C ASP A 260 6.57 -7.69 -8.84
N SER A 261 7.32 -6.68 -8.38
CA SER A 261 7.13 -5.26 -8.75
C SER A 261 7.40 -4.96 -10.24
N HIS A 262 8.20 -5.80 -10.92
CA HIS A 262 8.53 -5.56 -12.33
C HIS A 262 7.33 -5.75 -13.26
N THR A 263 6.37 -6.58 -12.88
CA THR A 263 5.27 -7.01 -13.75
C THR A 263 3.88 -6.74 -13.18
N THR A 264 3.81 -6.29 -11.94
CA THR A 264 2.56 -5.85 -11.31
C THR A 264 2.58 -4.32 -11.12
N VAL A 265 2.45 -3.86 -9.90
CA VAL A 265 2.52 -2.43 -9.56
C VAL A 265 3.99 -2.06 -9.33
N ALA A 266 4.53 -1.17 -10.16
CA ALA A 266 5.88 -0.67 -10.03
C ALA A 266 5.95 0.42 -8.96
N TYR A 267 5.86 0.02 -7.69
CA TYR A 267 5.83 0.95 -6.55
C TYR A 267 7.03 1.89 -6.51
N GLY A 268 8.23 1.41 -6.82
CA GLY A 268 9.43 2.22 -6.88
C GLY A 268 9.39 3.25 -7.99
N GLN A 269 8.89 2.88 -9.20
CA GLN A 269 8.72 3.84 -10.28
C GLN A 269 7.67 4.89 -9.93
N PHE A 270 6.53 4.48 -9.33
CA PHE A 270 5.50 5.41 -8.87
C PHE A 270 6.06 6.44 -7.90
N SER A 271 6.86 6.00 -6.95
CA SER A 271 7.41 6.82 -5.86
C SER A 271 8.61 7.66 -6.28
N ARG A 272 9.27 7.30 -7.39
CA ARG A 272 10.61 7.77 -7.76
C ARG A 272 10.77 9.29 -7.73
N LEU A 273 9.92 10.02 -8.43
CA LEU A 273 10.04 11.48 -8.54
C LEU A 273 9.84 12.14 -7.17
N SER A 274 8.80 11.75 -6.44
CA SER A 274 8.49 12.28 -5.11
C SER A 274 9.58 11.94 -4.10
N ALA A 275 10.10 10.71 -4.12
CA ALA A 275 11.16 10.28 -3.23
C ALA A 275 12.47 11.05 -3.46
N GLU A 276 12.82 11.34 -4.71
CA GLU A 276 14.00 12.15 -5.05
C GLU A 276 13.83 13.62 -4.62
N TRP A 277 12.66 14.21 -4.81
CA TRP A 277 12.38 15.56 -4.34
C TRP A 277 12.38 15.71 -2.82
N LEU A 278 12.07 14.64 -2.10
CA LEU A 278 12.04 14.60 -0.63
C LEU A 278 13.31 14.03 0.00
N ASP A 279 14.34 13.69 -0.78
CA ASP A 279 15.57 12.99 -0.36
C ASP A 279 15.27 11.73 0.47
N LEU A 280 14.23 11.00 0.11
CA LEU A 280 13.94 9.75 0.79
C LEU A 280 15.00 8.69 0.45
N PRO A 281 15.43 7.87 1.43
CA PRO A 281 16.49 6.90 1.22
C PRO A 281 16.11 5.85 0.17
N ASP A 282 17.09 5.34 -0.55
CA ASP A 282 16.97 4.21 -1.47
C ASP A 282 15.93 4.35 -2.59
N ALA A 283 15.53 5.58 -2.95
CA ALA A 283 14.54 5.86 -3.99
C ALA A 283 14.81 5.09 -5.31
N ALA A 284 16.08 4.92 -5.69
CA ALA A 284 16.50 4.21 -6.90
C ALA A 284 16.41 2.68 -6.79
N ARG A 285 16.42 2.14 -5.59
CA ARG A 285 16.56 0.70 -5.32
C ARG A 285 15.27 0.05 -4.83
N THR A 286 14.21 0.84 -4.60
CA THR A 286 12.95 0.38 -4.02
C THR A 286 12.42 -0.88 -4.71
N ASP A 287 12.24 -0.87 -6.05
CA ASP A 287 11.70 -2.03 -6.77
C ASP A 287 12.57 -3.29 -6.64
N ARG A 288 13.88 -3.14 -6.51
CA ARG A 288 14.80 -4.28 -6.31
C ARG A 288 14.75 -4.84 -4.88
N ALA A 289 14.42 -4.01 -3.92
CA ALA A 289 14.30 -4.40 -2.51
C ALA A 289 12.97 -5.08 -2.20
N LEU A 290 11.93 -4.86 -3.03
CA LEU A 290 10.62 -5.46 -2.86
C LEU A 290 10.62 -6.97 -3.18
N MET A 291 9.61 -7.70 -2.70
CA MET A 291 9.44 -9.14 -2.93
C MET A 291 9.58 -9.53 -4.40
N GLY A 292 10.36 -10.56 -4.67
CA GLY A 292 10.65 -11.03 -6.03
C GLY A 292 11.52 -10.07 -6.85
N GLY A 293 12.11 -9.03 -6.23
CA GLY A 293 12.96 -8.04 -6.91
C GLY A 293 14.28 -8.61 -7.44
N VAL A 294 14.73 -9.75 -6.91
CA VAL A 294 15.92 -10.49 -7.37
C VAL A 294 15.49 -11.89 -7.78
N PRO A 295 15.61 -12.27 -9.07
CA PRO A 295 15.24 -13.60 -9.55
C PRO A 295 16.08 -14.70 -8.90
N LEU A 296 15.49 -15.88 -8.70
CA LEU A 296 16.21 -17.09 -8.28
C LEU A 296 17.10 -17.61 -9.43
N LYS A 297 18.10 -18.43 -9.07
CA LYS A 297 18.94 -19.13 -10.04
C LYS A 297 18.25 -20.38 -10.58
N ASP A 298 17.59 -21.12 -9.70
CA ASP A 298 16.91 -22.37 -9.98
C ASP A 298 15.44 -22.32 -9.55
N LEU A 299 14.60 -23.15 -10.13
CA LEU A 299 13.20 -23.25 -9.79
C LEU A 299 13.00 -24.22 -8.61
N PRO A 300 12.64 -23.71 -7.41
CA PRO A 300 12.40 -24.59 -6.26
C PRO A 300 11.02 -25.22 -6.32
N SER A 301 10.81 -26.29 -5.55
CA SER A 301 9.48 -26.75 -5.17
C SER A 301 9.02 -26.03 -3.90
N PHE A 302 7.74 -25.66 -3.85
CA PHE A 302 7.08 -25.07 -2.70
C PHE A 302 6.26 -26.08 -1.90
N ASN A 303 6.20 -27.35 -2.35
CA ASN A 303 5.33 -28.40 -1.85
C ASN A 303 3.83 -28.06 -1.93
N VAL A 304 3.48 -27.22 -2.90
CA VAL A 304 2.11 -26.86 -3.28
C VAL A 304 1.87 -27.33 -4.70
N PRO A 305 1.30 -28.52 -4.93
CA PRO A 305 1.25 -29.15 -6.25
C PRO A 305 0.70 -28.25 -7.36
N ALA A 306 -0.36 -27.49 -7.07
CA ALA A 306 -0.95 -26.57 -8.03
C ALA A 306 -0.02 -25.38 -8.39
N LEU A 307 0.74 -24.85 -7.42
CA LEU A 307 1.73 -23.80 -7.66
C LEU A 307 2.95 -24.34 -8.40
N ASP A 308 3.48 -25.48 -7.96
CA ASP A 308 4.65 -26.10 -8.58
C ASP A 308 4.38 -26.47 -10.05
N SER A 309 3.20 -27.03 -10.36
CA SER A 309 2.77 -27.28 -11.72
C SER A 309 2.63 -26.00 -12.57
N ALA A 310 2.04 -24.94 -11.99
CA ALA A 310 1.91 -23.66 -12.68
C ALA A 310 3.28 -23.05 -12.99
N LEU A 311 4.22 -23.10 -12.03
CA LEU A 311 5.59 -22.59 -12.21
C LEU A 311 6.37 -23.40 -13.27
N GLN A 312 6.23 -24.74 -13.32
CA GLN A 312 6.82 -25.57 -14.36
C GLN A 312 6.24 -25.22 -15.74
N THR A 313 4.93 -25.01 -15.85
CA THR A 313 4.29 -24.60 -17.10
C THR A 313 4.83 -23.25 -17.59
N ILE A 314 5.01 -22.28 -16.67
CA ILE A 314 5.61 -20.97 -17.01
C ILE A 314 7.08 -21.15 -17.37
N TYR A 315 7.82 -22.02 -16.67
CA TYR A 315 9.24 -22.26 -16.91
C TYR A 315 9.48 -22.84 -18.31
N ALA A 316 8.66 -23.75 -18.75
CA ALA A 316 8.74 -24.31 -20.10
C ALA A 316 8.54 -23.24 -21.20
N GLN A 317 7.75 -22.20 -20.94
CA GLN A 317 7.50 -21.10 -21.89
C GLN A 317 8.52 -19.96 -21.77
N CYS A 318 8.88 -19.59 -20.55
CA CYS A 318 9.75 -18.44 -20.24
C CYS A 318 10.49 -18.65 -18.92
N PRO A 319 11.65 -19.35 -18.92
CA PRO A 319 12.42 -19.67 -17.71
C PRO A 319 12.71 -18.48 -16.83
N LYS A 320 13.20 -17.38 -17.43
CA LYS A 320 13.50 -16.14 -16.70
C LYS A 320 12.29 -15.61 -15.93
N ARG A 321 11.11 -15.71 -16.53
CA ARG A 321 9.88 -15.23 -15.91
C ARG A 321 9.42 -16.13 -14.76
N ALA A 322 9.54 -17.44 -14.92
CA ALA A 322 9.24 -18.39 -13.85
C ALA A 322 10.14 -18.17 -12.63
N LEU A 323 11.44 -17.92 -12.83
CA LEU A 323 12.39 -17.64 -11.74
C LEU A 323 12.08 -16.33 -10.99
N GLN A 324 11.58 -15.29 -11.67
CA GLN A 324 11.10 -14.06 -11.02
C GLN A 324 9.86 -14.34 -10.16
N VAL A 325 8.90 -15.10 -10.71
CA VAL A 325 7.67 -15.47 -9.98
C VAL A 325 8.00 -16.36 -8.78
N ALA A 326 8.90 -17.33 -8.96
CA ALA A 326 9.33 -18.21 -7.87
C ALA A 326 10.05 -17.43 -6.75
N ALA A 327 10.85 -16.40 -7.09
CA ALA A 327 11.47 -15.52 -6.11
C ALA A 327 10.43 -14.82 -5.23
N PHE A 328 9.34 -14.33 -5.83
CA PHE A 328 8.23 -13.74 -5.07
C PHE A 328 7.63 -14.72 -4.06
N TYR A 329 7.36 -15.98 -4.45
CA TYR A 329 6.81 -16.97 -3.52
C TYR A 329 7.81 -17.39 -2.43
N ALA A 330 9.11 -17.42 -2.74
CA ALA A 330 10.15 -17.68 -1.75
C ALA A 330 10.18 -16.60 -0.68
N ASP A 331 10.15 -15.34 -1.08
CA ASP A 331 10.11 -14.19 -0.19
C ASP A 331 8.82 -14.18 0.65
N LEU A 332 7.67 -14.44 0.03
CA LEU A 332 6.37 -14.47 0.71
C LEU A 332 6.33 -15.59 1.78
N ARG A 333 6.86 -16.79 1.46
CA ARG A 333 7.00 -17.90 2.41
C ARG A 333 7.90 -17.52 3.59
N ALA A 334 9.04 -16.91 3.32
CA ALA A 334 9.97 -16.48 4.37
C ALA A 334 9.35 -15.42 5.28
N SER A 335 8.65 -14.44 4.70
CA SER A 335 7.95 -13.42 5.47
C SER A 335 6.81 -13.99 6.33
N ILE A 336 6.01 -14.93 5.81
CA ILE A 336 4.98 -15.61 6.59
C ILE A 336 5.60 -16.36 7.78
N ALA A 337 6.74 -17.02 7.59
CA ALA A 337 7.45 -17.70 8.68
C ALA A 337 7.93 -16.73 9.76
N ASN A 338 8.42 -15.55 9.39
CA ASN A 338 8.82 -14.50 10.32
C ASN A 338 7.62 -13.87 11.05
N VAL A 339 6.51 -13.62 10.34
CA VAL A 339 5.26 -13.14 10.93
C VAL A 339 4.71 -14.14 11.94
N ALA A 340 4.78 -15.42 11.65
CA ALA A 340 4.32 -16.48 12.56
C ALA A 340 5.03 -16.45 13.93
N GLN A 341 6.30 -16.01 14.01
CA GLN A 341 7.05 -15.92 15.26
C GLN A 341 6.49 -14.84 16.20
N VAL A 342 5.96 -13.73 15.65
CA VAL A 342 5.46 -12.63 16.46
C VAL A 342 3.97 -12.73 16.77
N VAL A 343 3.21 -13.55 16.03
CA VAL A 343 1.79 -13.78 16.29
C VAL A 343 1.63 -14.64 17.55
N ALA A 344 0.76 -14.21 18.48
CA ALA A 344 0.44 -14.94 19.69
C ALA A 344 -0.30 -16.27 19.40
N ARG A 345 -0.25 -17.24 20.33
CA ARG A 345 -1.09 -18.43 20.26
C ARG A 345 -2.58 -18.03 20.25
N GLY A 346 -3.37 -18.63 19.36
CA GLY A 346 -4.76 -18.24 19.11
C GLY A 346 -4.91 -16.96 18.28
N GLY A 347 -3.83 -16.26 17.98
CA GLY A 347 -3.84 -15.05 17.15
C GLY A 347 -4.25 -15.33 15.70
N ILE A 348 -4.78 -14.30 15.05
CA ILE A 348 -5.39 -14.40 13.72
C ILE A 348 -4.52 -13.68 12.68
N ALA A 349 -4.38 -14.28 11.50
CA ALA A 349 -3.78 -13.65 10.33
C ALA A 349 -4.82 -13.56 9.19
N CYS A 350 -5.12 -12.33 8.76
CA CYS A 350 -6.03 -12.03 7.66
C CYS A 350 -5.22 -11.49 6.48
N TYR A 351 -5.15 -12.26 5.38
CA TYR A 351 -4.42 -11.92 4.16
C TYR A 351 -5.38 -11.69 3.01
N VAL A 352 -5.39 -10.47 2.47
CA VAL A 352 -6.14 -10.12 1.26
C VAL A 352 -5.26 -10.39 0.04
N ILE A 353 -5.66 -11.30 -0.81
CA ILE A 353 -4.79 -11.91 -1.84
C ILE A 353 -5.51 -11.94 -3.18
N GLY A 354 -4.79 -11.65 -4.24
CA GLY A 354 -5.25 -11.81 -5.62
C GLY A 354 -4.52 -12.94 -6.35
N ASN A 355 -5.27 -13.83 -7.00
CA ASN A 355 -4.73 -14.80 -7.92
C ASN A 355 -4.53 -14.16 -9.29
N ARG A 356 -3.28 -14.05 -9.74
CA ARG A 356 -2.94 -13.43 -11.02
C ARG A 356 -2.56 -14.47 -12.08
N LYS A 357 -2.59 -14.08 -13.35
CA LYS A 357 -2.03 -14.84 -14.44
C LYS A 357 -0.64 -14.36 -14.80
N VAL A 358 0.23 -15.31 -15.18
CA VAL A 358 1.55 -15.05 -15.75
C VAL A 358 1.73 -15.97 -16.95
N CYS A 359 2.07 -15.41 -18.11
CA CYS A 359 2.14 -16.17 -19.38
C CYS A 359 0.88 -17.01 -19.66
N GLY A 360 -0.31 -16.47 -19.35
CA GLY A 360 -1.60 -17.17 -19.49
C GLY A 360 -1.90 -18.20 -18.40
N VAL A 361 -0.96 -18.51 -17.50
CA VAL A 361 -1.11 -19.48 -16.41
C VAL A 361 -1.60 -18.81 -15.15
N LEU A 362 -2.70 -19.29 -14.57
CA LEU A 362 -3.23 -18.80 -13.30
C LEU A 362 -2.37 -19.31 -12.14
N LEU A 363 -1.93 -18.39 -11.28
CA LEU A 363 -1.15 -18.70 -10.08
C LEU A 363 -2.09 -18.82 -8.87
N PRO A 364 -2.12 -19.98 -8.18
CA PRO A 364 -3.00 -20.20 -7.02
C PRO A 364 -2.38 -19.64 -5.74
N THR A 365 -2.27 -18.28 -5.66
CA THR A 365 -1.61 -17.60 -4.57
C THR A 365 -2.31 -17.82 -3.23
N ASP A 366 -3.64 -17.88 -3.23
CA ASP A 366 -4.47 -18.19 -2.06
C ASP A 366 -4.13 -19.55 -1.45
N ARG A 367 -4.01 -20.59 -2.28
CA ARG A 367 -3.61 -21.94 -1.82
C ARG A 367 -2.16 -21.96 -1.32
N ALA A 368 -1.27 -21.23 -2.00
CA ALA A 368 0.12 -21.15 -1.58
C ALA A 368 0.26 -20.49 -0.20
N VAL A 369 -0.41 -19.36 0.02
CA VAL A 369 -0.38 -18.65 1.32
C VAL A 369 -1.00 -19.51 2.42
N GLN A 370 -2.13 -20.18 2.16
CA GLN A 370 -2.72 -21.11 3.12
C GLN A 370 -1.71 -22.20 3.53
N HIS A 371 -1.10 -22.86 2.57
CA HIS A 371 -0.10 -23.90 2.82
C HIS A 371 1.11 -23.37 3.60
N PHE A 372 1.63 -22.18 3.24
CA PHE A 372 2.75 -21.58 3.97
C PHE A 372 2.42 -21.32 5.43
N PHE A 373 1.20 -20.88 5.74
CA PHE A 373 0.74 -20.74 7.12
C PHE A 373 0.59 -22.08 7.83
N GLU A 374 0.05 -23.10 7.18
CA GLU A 374 -0.10 -24.45 7.74
C GLU A 374 1.27 -25.05 8.13
N THR A 375 2.33 -24.80 7.32
CA THR A 375 3.70 -25.25 7.65
C THR A 375 4.32 -24.58 8.86
N VAL A 376 3.76 -23.46 9.34
CA VAL A 376 4.22 -22.71 10.51
C VAL A 376 3.19 -22.70 11.64
N ASN A 377 2.44 -23.80 11.78
CA ASN A 377 1.51 -24.09 12.87
C ASN A 377 0.27 -23.19 12.92
N PHE A 378 -0.28 -22.82 11.76
CA PHE A 378 -1.60 -22.20 11.69
C PHE A 378 -2.62 -23.20 11.12
N GLU A 379 -3.88 -22.98 11.45
CA GLU A 379 -5.03 -23.67 10.84
C GLU A 379 -5.86 -22.69 10.04
N HIS A 380 -6.48 -23.19 8.98
CA HIS A 380 -7.42 -22.40 8.18
C HIS A 380 -8.74 -22.23 8.93
N VAL A 381 -9.22 -20.99 9.00
CA VAL A 381 -10.51 -20.65 9.63
C VAL A 381 -11.58 -20.49 8.55
N VAL A 382 -11.37 -19.58 7.61
CA VAL A 382 -12.31 -19.29 6.53
C VAL A 382 -11.61 -18.51 5.39
N THR A 383 -12.14 -18.64 4.18
CA THR A 383 -11.76 -17.83 3.03
C THR A 383 -12.98 -17.13 2.46
N TYR A 384 -12.99 -15.81 2.49
CA TYR A 384 -14.03 -15.02 1.83
C TYR A 384 -13.60 -14.66 0.41
N GLN A 385 -14.54 -14.63 -0.51
CA GLN A 385 -14.31 -14.17 -1.89
C GLN A 385 -14.96 -12.81 -2.08
N ARG A 386 -14.26 -11.90 -2.76
CA ARG A 386 -14.83 -10.60 -3.14
C ARG A 386 -14.57 -10.28 -4.59
N ALA A 387 -15.52 -9.60 -5.22
CA ALA A 387 -15.30 -8.95 -6.51
C ALA A 387 -14.60 -7.60 -6.33
N ILE A 388 -13.83 -7.18 -7.32
CA ILE A 388 -13.21 -5.83 -7.38
C ILE A 388 -14.06 -4.98 -8.32
N PRO A 389 -15.02 -4.16 -7.79
CA PRO A 389 -16.01 -3.48 -8.63
C PRO A 389 -15.43 -2.34 -9.46
N ASN A 390 -14.46 -1.60 -8.91
CA ASN A 390 -13.93 -0.36 -9.52
C ASN A 390 -12.43 -0.48 -9.77
N LYS A 391 -12.08 -1.24 -10.80
CA LYS A 391 -10.68 -1.40 -11.17
C LYS A 391 -10.23 -0.23 -12.06
N ARG A 392 -9.22 0.53 -11.63
CA ARG A 392 -8.59 1.58 -12.45
C ARG A 392 -7.85 1.01 -13.68
N MET A 393 -7.48 -0.28 -13.65
CA MET A 393 -6.85 -0.95 -14.80
C MET A 393 -7.92 -1.47 -15.76
N PRO A 394 -7.67 -1.44 -17.09
CA PRO A 394 -8.58 -2.02 -18.07
C PRO A 394 -8.90 -3.49 -17.75
N GLN A 395 -10.13 -3.93 -18.02
CA GLN A 395 -10.53 -5.34 -17.83
C GLN A 395 -9.70 -6.31 -18.69
N ARG A 396 -9.16 -5.81 -19.80
CA ARG A 396 -8.21 -6.52 -20.66
C ARG A 396 -6.95 -5.69 -20.83
N ASN A 397 -5.81 -6.31 -20.60
CA ASN A 397 -4.50 -5.68 -20.81
C ASN A 397 -3.62 -6.61 -21.65
N SER A 398 -2.66 -6.04 -22.37
CA SER A 398 -1.68 -6.85 -23.09
C SER A 398 -0.56 -7.29 -22.15
N PRO A 399 -0.50 -8.58 -21.77
CA PRO A 399 0.51 -9.05 -20.82
C PRO A 399 1.94 -9.02 -21.40
N SER A 400 2.06 -8.92 -22.72
CA SER A 400 3.33 -9.00 -23.46
C SER A 400 3.66 -7.75 -24.27
N ASN A 401 2.87 -6.67 -24.17
CA ASN A 401 2.92 -5.48 -25.06
C ASN A 401 2.82 -5.83 -26.57
N ARG A 402 2.32 -7.00 -26.93
CA ARG A 402 2.09 -7.39 -28.34
C ARG A 402 0.71 -6.89 -28.76
N VAL A 403 0.66 -6.22 -29.91
CA VAL A 403 -0.59 -5.75 -30.50
C VAL A 403 -1.52 -6.94 -30.76
N GLY A 404 -2.77 -6.83 -30.28
CA GLY A 404 -3.81 -7.87 -30.50
C GLY A 404 -3.85 -8.98 -29.46
N VAL A 405 -2.87 -9.11 -28.56
CA VAL A 405 -2.88 -10.09 -27.47
C VAL A 405 -3.38 -9.41 -26.19
N THR A 406 -4.61 -9.72 -25.77
CA THR A 406 -5.19 -9.22 -24.51
C THR A 406 -5.56 -10.40 -23.62
N ASP A 407 -5.29 -10.28 -22.32
CA ASP A 407 -5.72 -11.23 -21.29
C ASP A 407 -6.60 -10.51 -20.26
N GLU A 408 -7.50 -11.26 -19.64
CA GLU A 408 -8.34 -10.73 -18.56
C GLU A 408 -7.50 -10.41 -17.34
N THR A 409 -7.70 -9.24 -16.80
CA THR A 409 -7.07 -8.83 -15.54
C THR A 409 -7.84 -9.42 -14.35
N MET A 410 -7.16 -9.62 -13.23
CA MET A 410 -7.74 -10.13 -11.99
C MET A 410 -8.98 -9.32 -11.57
N THR A 411 -10.11 -10.00 -11.37
CA THR A 411 -11.40 -9.39 -11.02
C THR A 411 -11.89 -9.79 -9.62
N ARG A 412 -11.18 -10.71 -8.96
CA ARG A 412 -11.54 -11.25 -7.63
C ARG A 412 -10.34 -11.28 -6.72
N GLU A 413 -10.60 -11.14 -5.43
CA GLU A 413 -9.66 -11.33 -4.33
C GLU A 413 -10.20 -12.32 -3.34
N ALA A 414 -9.31 -13.08 -2.69
CA ALA A 414 -9.58 -13.93 -1.56
C ALA A 414 -9.12 -13.24 -0.27
N ILE A 415 -9.93 -13.30 0.78
CA ILE A 415 -9.56 -12.90 2.13
C ILE A 415 -9.37 -14.18 2.93
N LEU A 416 -8.13 -14.57 3.10
CA LEU A 416 -7.75 -15.78 3.82
C LEU A 416 -7.57 -15.47 5.30
N VAL A 417 -8.25 -16.23 6.15
CA VAL A 417 -8.19 -16.09 7.62
C VAL A 417 -7.58 -17.36 8.20
N MET A 418 -6.46 -17.21 8.91
CA MET A 418 -5.70 -18.28 9.52
C MET A 418 -5.59 -18.02 11.03
N ARG A 419 -5.56 -19.09 11.86
CA ARG A 419 -5.38 -19.00 13.31
C ARG A 419 -4.12 -19.76 13.74
N LYS A 420 -3.27 -19.16 14.56
CA LYS A 420 -2.11 -19.83 15.16
C LYS A 420 -2.56 -20.83 16.23
N ARG A 421 -2.11 -22.08 16.18
CA ARG A 421 -2.38 -23.14 17.16
C ARG A 421 -1.59 -22.97 18.46
#